data_a30c12bd799f633c67aa30555043dafe
#
_entry.id   a30c12bd799f633c67aa30555043dafe
#
_cell.length_a   1.000
_cell.length_b   1.000
_cell.length_c   1.000
_cell.angle_alpha   90.00
_cell.angle_beta   90.00
_cell.angle_gamma   90.00
#
_symmetry.space_group_name_H-M   'P 1'
#
loop_
_entity.id
_entity.type
_entity.pdbx_description
1 polymer ?
#
loop_
_entity_poly.entity_id
_entity_poly.type
_entity_poly.pdbx_seq_one_letter_code
_entity_poly.pdbx_strand_id
1 'polypeptide(L)'
;MLDKKLLAALRARDGDVCAWLGMETDTLVPHHRANRGAGGFKGADRLSNLVLVDSIANWRFESDLQQKAKLLGFKISRYSDPESISLFHKVHGWVLLKDDGSMVMLGE
;
A
#
# COMPACT_ATOMS: atom_id res chain seq x y z
N MET A 1 -13.07 -1.82 8.70
CA MET A 1 -12.29 -3.08 8.79
C MET A 1 -12.28 -3.79 7.44
N LEU A 2 -11.16 -4.34 7.05
CA LEU A 2 -11.08 -5.05 5.78
C LEU A 2 -11.75 -6.42 5.86
N ASP A 3 -12.34 -6.83 4.73
CA ASP A 3 -12.84 -8.19 4.54
C ASP A 3 -11.70 -9.19 4.78
N LYS A 4 -12.00 -10.32 5.40
CA LYS A 4 -11.01 -11.36 5.69
C LYS A 4 -10.37 -11.93 4.43
N LYS A 5 -11.16 -12.09 3.36
CA LYS A 5 -10.63 -12.59 2.07
C LYS A 5 -9.66 -11.59 1.46
N LEU A 6 -9.99 -10.31 1.52
CA LEU A 6 -9.13 -9.25 1.01
C LEU A 6 -7.83 -9.18 1.80
N LEU A 7 -7.91 -9.25 3.12
CA LEU A 7 -6.72 -9.25 3.98
C LEU A 7 -5.83 -10.47 3.70
N ALA A 8 -6.42 -11.65 3.51
CA ALA A 8 -5.67 -12.86 3.20
C ALA A 8 -4.96 -12.72 1.85
N ALA A 9 -5.63 -12.15 0.84
CA ALA A 9 -5.04 -11.92 -0.47
C ALA A 9 -3.89 -10.91 -0.39
N LEU A 10 -4.06 -9.86 0.40
CA LEU A 10 -3.03 -8.87 0.63
C LEU A 10 -1.79 -9.49 1.27
N ARG A 11 -1.98 -10.31 2.31
CA ARG A 11 -0.87 -11.00 2.98
C ARG A 11 -0.18 -12.00 2.06
N ALA A 12 -0.95 -12.68 1.21
CA ALA A 12 -0.40 -13.63 0.25
C ALA A 12 0.49 -12.92 -0.77
N ARG A 13 0.09 -11.72 -1.21
CA ARG A 13 0.89 -10.93 -2.16
C ARG A 13 2.13 -10.34 -1.52
N ASP A 14 1.97 -9.71 -0.36
CA ASP A 14 3.03 -8.90 0.27
C ASP A 14 3.93 -9.70 1.20
N GLY A 15 3.47 -10.86 1.67
CA GLY A 15 4.20 -11.62 2.68
C GLY A 15 4.17 -10.89 4.02
N ASP A 16 5.08 -11.22 4.90
CA ASP A 16 5.20 -10.59 6.21
C ASP A 16 6.29 -9.52 6.19
N VAL A 17 6.26 -8.67 5.18
CA VAL A 17 7.29 -7.65 4.95
C VAL A 17 6.65 -6.28 4.83
N CYS A 18 7.22 -5.31 5.52
CA CYS A 18 6.86 -3.91 5.36
C CYS A 18 7.41 -3.40 4.04
N ALA A 19 6.54 -2.92 3.15
CA ALA A 19 6.96 -2.40 1.85
C ALA A 19 7.86 -1.17 1.97
N TRP A 20 7.67 -0.39 3.02
CA TRP A 20 8.45 0.84 3.26
C TRP A 20 9.83 0.55 3.83
N LEU A 21 9.93 -0.39 4.79
CA LEU A 21 11.19 -0.72 5.48
C LEU A 21 11.96 -1.85 4.83
N GLY A 22 11.29 -2.72 4.08
CA GLY A 22 11.91 -3.87 3.42
C GLY A 22 12.23 -5.02 4.34
N MET A 23 11.58 -5.10 5.49
CA MET A 23 11.84 -6.12 6.49
C MET A 23 10.56 -6.50 7.22
N GLU A 24 10.59 -7.63 7.92
CA GLU A 24 9.50 -8.06 8.79
C GLU A 24 9.45 -7.17 10.02
N THR A 25 8.24 -6.85 10.47
CA THR A 25 8.02 -6.17 11.74
C THR A 25 6.84 -6.82 12.46
N ASP A 26 6.73 -6.59 13.77
CA ASP A 26 5.67 -7.18 14.58
C ASP A 26 4.31 -6.50 14.38
N THR A 27 4.29 -5.35 13.71
CA THR A 27 3.09 -4.52 13.62
C THR A 27 2.77 -4.14 12.18
N LEU A 28 2.68 -5.13 11.29
CA LEU A 28 2.28 -4.89 9.90
C LEU A 28 0.78 -4.64 9.82
N VAL A 29 0.41 -3.56 9.14
CA VAL A 29 -0.99 -3.18 8.95
C VAL A 29 -1.25 -2.88 7.48
N PRO A 30 -2.51 -3.08 7.01
CA PRO A 30 -2.89 -2.63 5.68
C PRO A 30 -2.90 -1.11 5.62
N HIS A 31 -2.21 -0.55 4.63
CA HIS A 31 -2.20 0.88 4.38
C HIS A 31 -2.98 1.16 3.10
N HIS A 32 -3.90 2.12 3.15
CA HIS A 32 -4.62 2.61 1.99
C HIS A 32 -3.77 3.69 1.32
N ARG A 33 -3.38 3.46 0.07
CA ARG A 33 -2.61 4.45 -0.70
C ARG A 33 -3.43 5.71 -0.96
N ALA A 34 -4.66 5.54 -1.45
CA ALA A 34 -5.63 6.62 -1.47
C ALA A 34 -6.40 6.55 -0.15
N ASN A 35 -6.30 7.61 0.65
CA ASN A 35 -6.86 7.64 1.99
C ASN A 35 -8.37 7.47 1.94
N ARG A 36 -8.90 6.60 2.80
CA ARG A 36 -10.35 6.40 2.90
C ARG A 36 -11.08 7.65 3.36
N GLY A 37 -10.44 8.47 4.19
CA GLY A 37 -11.08 9.62 4.81
C GLY A 37 -12.10 9.21 5.88
N ALA A 38 -12.78 10.17 6.47
CA ALA A 38 -13.70 9.93 7.58
C ALA A 38 -14.92 9.11 7.16
N GLY A 39 -15.45 9.35 5.96
CA GLY A 39 -16.62 8.62 5.44
C GLY A 39 -16.26 7.45 4.54
N GLY A 40 -14.98 7.25 4.30
CA GLY A 40 -14.50 6.29 3.31
C GLY A 40 -14.90 6.68 1.89
N PHE A 41 -14.64 5.83 0.94
CA PHE A 41 -15.18 5.97 -0.42
C PHE A 41 -15.25 4.60 -1.07
N LYS A 42 -16.16 4.48 -2.03
CA LYS A 42 -16.36 3.23 -2.77
C LYS A 42 -15.09 2.92 -3.56
N GLY A 43 -14.59 1.68 -3.41
CA GLY A 43 -13.39 1.25 -4.10
C GLY A 43 -12.08 1.50 -3.35
N ALA A 44 -12.15 2.02 -2.11
CA ALA A 44 -10.94 2.20 -1.30
C ALA A 44 -10.31 0.86 -0.91
N ASP A 45 -11.13 -0.15 -0.66
CA ASP A 45 -10.69 -1.48 -0.23
C ASP A 45 -10.50 -2.39 -1.43
N ARG A 46 -9.41 -2.16 -2.16
CA ARG A 46 -9.02 -2.98 -3.32
C ARG A 46 -7.52 -3.22 -3.27
N LEU A 47 -7.08 -4.37 -3.79
CA LEU A 47 -5.68 -4.80 -3.67
C LEU A 47 -4.69 -3.80 -4.28
N SER A 48 -5.05 -3.13 -5.36
CA SER A 48 -4.17 -2.10 -5.95
C SER A 48 -3.98 -0.90 -5.04
N ASN A 49 -4.92 -0.65 -4.12
CA ASN A 49 -4.87 0.48 -3.20
C ASN A 49 -4.34 0.11 -1.82
N LEU A 50 -3.98 -1.15 -1.61
CA LEU A 50 -3.55 -1.64 -0.31
C LEU A 50 -2.12 -2.16 -0.37
N VAL A 51 -1.36 -1.91 0.68
CA VAL A 51 0.00 -2.42 0.83
C VAL A 51 0.29 -2.61 2.31
N LEU A 52 1.03 -3.66 2.67
CA LEU A 52 1.40 -3.89 4.07
C LEU A 52 2.58 -3.01 4.44
N VAL A 53 2.43 -2.27 5.53
CA VAL A 53 3.50 -1.46 6.09
C VAL A 53 3.48 -1.58 7.61
N ASP A 54 4.60 -1.21 8.24
CA ASP A 54 4.68 -1.10 9.68
C ASP A 54 3.71 -0.02 10.18
N SER A 55 3.07 -0.25 11.33
CA SER A 55 2.06 0.66 11.86
C SER A 55 2.61 2.06 12.14
N ILE A 56 3.87 2.15 12.54
CA ILE A 56 4.52 3.44 12.79
C ILE A 56 4.71 4.19 11.47
N ALA A 57 5.18 3.49 10.43
CA ALA A 57 5.32 4.10 9.10
C ALA A 57 3.95 4.57 8.58
N ASN A 58 2.92 3.74 8.74
CA ASN A 58 1.56 4.09 8.32
C ASN A 58 1.10 5.41 8.95
N TRP A 59 1.33 5.55 10.24
CA TRP A 59 0.99 6.78 10.96
C TRP A 59 1.81 7.97 10.45
N ARG A 60 3.11 7.77 10.21
CA ARG A 60 4.01 8.84 9.77
C ARG A 60 3.72 9.33 8.36
N PHE A 61 3.03 8.54 7.52
CA PHE A 61 2.61 8.99 6.18
C PHE A 61 1.66 10.19 6.24
N GLU A 62 0.99 10.40 7.37
CA GLU A 62 0.12 11.56 7.57
C GLU A 62 0.83 12.69 8.32
N SER A 63 2.11 12.53 8.63
CA SER A 63 2.88 13.54 9.37
C SER A 63 4.20 13.82 8.66
N ASP A 64 5.34 13.42 9.24
CA ASP A 64 6.66 13.81 8.74
C ASP A 64 7.07 13.10 7.44
N LEU A 65 6.49 11.95 7.12
CA LEU A 65 6.81 11.22 5.89
C LEU A 65 5.83 11.50 4.74
N GLN A 66 4.93 12.46 4.88
CA GLN A 66 3.88 12.69 3.89
C GLN A 66 4.42 12.94 2.48
N GLN A 67 5.39 13.84 2.35
CA GLN A 67 5.93 14.17 1.03
C GLN A 67 6.66 12.99 0.39
N LYS A 68 7.45 12.29 1.18
CA LYS A 68 8.18 11.11 0.68
C LYS A 68 7.21 9.99 0.30
N ALA A 69 6.14 9.80 1.07
CA ALA A 69 5.11 8.82 0.74
C ALA A 69 4.44 9.15 -0.60
N LYS A 70 4.18 10.42 -0.87
CA LYS A 70 3.63 10.85 -2.16
C LYS A 70 4.58 10.54 -3.31
N LEU A 71 5.86 10.84 -3.14
CA LEU A 71 6.87 10.60 -4.18
C LEU A 71 7.03 9.12 -4.50
N LEU A 72 6.89 8.25 -3.51
CA LEU A 72 7.14 6.82 -3.67
C LEU A 72 5.86 6.01 -3.90
N GLY A 73 4.72 6.68 -4.11
CA GLY A 73 3.47 6.01 -4.47
C GLY A 73 2.68 5.41 -3.30
N PHE A 74 3.08 5.69 -2.07
CA PHE A 74 2.37 5.23 -0.87
C PHE A 74 1.19 6.13 -0.51
N LYS A 75 1.13 7.32 -1.09
CA LYS A 75 0.04 8.27 -0.85
C LYS A 75 -0.37 8.87 -2.18
N ILE A 76 -1.56 8.52 -2.65
CA ILE A 76 -2.07 8.94 -3.96
C ILE A 76 -3.45 9.57 -3.82
N SER A 77 -3.88 10.27 -4.86
CA SER A 77 -5.23 10.88 -4.91
C SER A 77 -6.31 9.80 -4.99
N ARG A 78 -7.42 10.01 -4.30
CA ARG A 78 -8.58 9.12 -4.39
C ARG A 78 -9.22 9.11 -5.79
N TYR A 79 -8.88 10.08 -6.63
CA TYR A 79 -9.41 10.18 -7.99
C TYR A 79 -8.49 9.54 -9.02
N SER A 80 -7.34 9.03 -8.59
CA SER A 80 -6.41 8.33 -9.46
C SER A 80 -6.73 6.84 -9.51
N ASP A 81 -6.18 6.17 -10.53
CA ASP A 81 -6.29 4.72 -10.66
C ASP A 81 -5.08 4.07 -10.00
N PRO A 82 -5.26 3.40 -8.85
CA PRO A 82 -4.10 2.81 -8.15
C PRO A 82 -3.35 1.76 -8.97
N GLU A 83 -4.03 1.08 -9.91
CA GLU A 83 -3.35 0.11 -10.77
C GLU A 83 -2.35 0.73 -11.72
N SER A 84 -2.52 2.04 -12.01
CA SER A 84 -1.68 2.75 -12.96
C SER A 84 -0.56 3.56 -12.33
N ILE A 85 -0.52 3.64 -11.00
CA ILE A 85 0.47 4.44 -10.29
C ILE A 85 1.47 3.51 -9.59
N SER A 86 2.74 3.65 -9.96
CA SER A 86 3.79 2.82 -9.38
C SER A 86 4.03 3.16 -7.91
N LEU A 87 4.49 2.14 -7.19
CA LEU A 87 4.88 2.25 -5.79
C LEU A 87 6.31 1.71 -5.67
N PHE A 88 7.15 2.41 -4.92
CA PHE A 88 8.50 1.93 -4.66
C PHE A 88 8.51 1.00 -3.45
N HIS A 89 8.56 -0.30 -3.73
CA HIS A 89 8.66 -1.34 -2.71
C HIS A 89 10.12 -1.52 -2.34
N LYS A 90 10.44 -1.46 -1.06
CA LYS A 90 11.83 -1.50 -0.62
C LYS A 90 12.58 -2.75 -1.06
N VAL A 91 11.88 -3.89 -1.16
CA VAL A 91 12.48 -5.16 -1.59
C VAL A 91 12.49 -5.30 -3.11
N HIS A 92 11.40 -4.92 -3.77
CA HIS A 92 11.18 -5.22 -5.19
C HIS A 92 11.44 -4.07 -6.15
N GLY A 93 11.70 -2.86 -5.64
CA GLY A 93 11.81 -1.66 -6.47
C GLY A 93 10.45 -1.15 -6.89
N TRP A 94 10.38 -0.48 -8.04
CA TRP A 94 9.13 0.06 -8.56
C TRP A 94 8.22 -1.06 -9.03
N VAL A 95 6.96 -1.04 -8.59
CA VAL A 95 5.97 -2.06 -8.91
C VAL A 95 4.63 -1.43 -9.23
N LEU A 96 3.80 -2.15 -9.98
CA LEU A 96 2.37 -1.84 -10.11
C LEU A 96 1.60 -2.91 -9.34
N LEU A 97 0.67 -2.47 -8.51
CA LEU A 97 -0.18 -3.36 -7.72
C LEU A 97 -1.52 -3.50 -8.44
N LYS A 98 -1.94 -4.73 -8.69
CA LYS A 98 -3.16 -5.01 -9.44
C LYS A 98 -4.25 -5.58 -8.54
N ASP A 99 -5.50 -5.35 -8.93
CA ASP A 99 -6.65 -5.82 -8.14
C ASP A 99 -6.81 -7.35 -8.17
N ASP A 100 -6.20 -8.02 -9.14
CA ASP A 100 -6.19 -9.49 -9.20
C ASP A 100 -5.21 -10.13 -8.23
N GLY A 101 -4.48 -9.33 -7.46
CA GLY A 101 -3.49 -9.80 -6.50
C GLY A 101 -2.09 -9.91 -7.07
N SER A 102 -1.88 -9.55 -8.33
CA SER A 102 -0.54 -9.60 -8.92
C SER A 102 0.24 -8.33 -8.62
N MET A 103 1.55 -8.45 -8.70
CA MET A 103 2.49 -7.34 -8.56
C MET A 103 3.39 -7.37 -9.79
N VAL A 104 3.33 -6.30 -10.59
CA VAL A 104 4.13 -6.19 -11.81
C VAL A 104 5.42 -5.45 -11.47
N MET A 105 6.55 -6.12 -11.70
CA MET A 105 7.86 -5.51 -11.44
C MET A 105 8.24 -4.61 -12.62
N LEU A 106 8.56 -3.35 -12.31
CA LEU A 106 8.94 -2.37 -13.33
C LEU A 106 10.45 -2.18 -13.43
N GLY A 107 11.18 -2.78 -12.50
CA GLY A 107 12.61 -2.57 -12.43
C GLY A 107 12.96 -1.38 -11.53
N GLU A 108 14.18 -0.94 -11.65
CA GLU A 108 14.73 0.14 -10.79
C GLU A 108 14.46 1.52 -11.33
#